data_835d3a10ada0061081c184c9e6b2a615
#
_entry.id   835d3a10ada0061081c184c9e6b2a615
#
_cell.length_a   1.000
_cell.length_b   1.000
_cell.length_c   1.000
_cell.angle_alpha   90.00
_cell.angle_beta   90.00
_cell.angle_gamma   90.00
#
_symmetry.space_group_name_H-M   'P 1'
#
loop_
_entity.id
_entity.type
_entity.pdbx_description
1 polymer ?
#
loop_
_entity_poly.entity_id
_entity_poly.type
_entity_poly.pdbx_seq_one_letter_code
_entity_poly.pdbx_strand_id
1 'polypeptide(L)'
;MHVVVTGAAGFIGSHTCERLVAAGHRVTGIDAFDGYLYPAEVKRGNAAELARLPADRFQLITADICDREAMARAIGGDVDVVCHLAALAGVRPSLEEPLRYLRTNIEGTGVVLERMRALGLARLVFASSSSVYGVRPGVEAEVVAFREDDPCLAPASPYAATKRMNELQLSTYRDLFGIGVFALRFFTVYGPRQRPDMAINKFVAAIARGTPITLFGDGSSRRDYTFIDDIVSGVVAAIDRVAPGRYEIYNLGGTQTVSLQELVEIIERVVGKRAVIERRPLQPGDVPVTYANVDRARAALGYTPTTPPELGVARYWAWLCDTGRAP
;
A
#
# COMPACT_ATOMS: atom_id res chain seq x y z
N MET A 1 -15.37 -15.61 7.08
CA MET A 1 -14.69 -16.01 5.84
C MET A 1 -13.28 -16.49 6.15
N HIS A 2 -12.71 -17.30 5.25
CA HIS A 2 -11.28 -17.55 5.21
C HIS A 2 -10.62 -16.63 4.18
N VAL A 3 -9.73 -15.76 4.63
CA VAL A 3 -9.04 -14.77 3.79
C VAL A 3 -7.55 -15.10 3.72
N VAL A 4 -7.02 -15.23 2.51
CA VAL A 4 -5.56 -15.27 2.30
C VAL A 4 -5.06 -13.85 2.09
N VAL A 5 -4.05 -13.43 2.85
CA VAL A 5 -3.39 -12.12 2.70
C VAL A 5 -1.94 -12.34 2.29
N THR A 6 -1.57 -12.00 1.06
CA THR A 6 -0.17 -11.99 0.65
C THR A 6 0.50 -10.67 1.00
N GLY A 7 1.78 -10.67 1.34
CA GLY A 7 2.46 -9.51 1.90
C GLY A 7 2.06 -9.22 3.35
N ALA A 8 1.66 -10.27 4.08
CA ALA A 8 1.06 -10.20 5.41
C ALA A 8 1.97 -9.57 6.48
N ALA A 9 3.28 -9.78 6.40
CA ALA A 9 4.25 -9.18 7.32
C ALA A 9 4.68 -7.76 6.90
N GLY A 10 4.18 -7.26 5.77
CA GLY A 10 4.38 -5.89 5.31
C GLY A 10 3.60 -4.86 6.12
N PHE A 11 3.78 -3.58 5.77
CA PHE A 11 3.13 -2.45 6.42
C PHE A 11 1.59 -2.58 6.40
N ILE A 12 0.98 -2.52 5.21
CA ILE A 12 -0.49 -2.58 5.09
C ILE A 12 -1.01 -3.98 5.43
N GLY A 13 -0.28 -5.03 5.02
CA GLY A 13 -0.67 -6.42 5.25
C GLY A 13 -0.83 -6.78 6.72
N SER A 14 0.09 -6.35 7.59
CA SER A 14 0.03 -6.66 9.01
C SER A 14 -1.19 -6.04 9.70
N HIS A 15 -1.50 -4.78 9.41
CA HIS A 15 -2.71 -4.13 9.91
C HIS A 15 -3.99 -4.75 9.36
N THR A 16 -3.97 -5.16 8.07
CA THR A 16 -5.11 -5.85 7.45
C THR A 16 -5.38 -7.18 8.12
N CYS A 17 -4.34 -8.00 8.38
CA CYS A 17 -4.49 -9.27 9.10
C CYS A 17 -5.12 -9.08 10.49
N GLU A 18 -4.61 -8.15 11.28
CA GLU A 18 -5.16 -7.85 12.61
C GLU A 18 -6.63 -7.42 12.54
N ARG A 19 -6.96 -6.52 11.62
CA ARG A 19 -8.34 -6.03 11.47
C ARG A 19 -9.30 -7.15 11.03
N LEU A 20 -8.88 -8.03 10.12
CA LEU A 20 -9.67 -9.17 9.67
C LEU A 20 -9.92 -10.17 10.80
N VAL A 21 -8.88 -10.52 11.58
CA VAL A 21 -9.02 -11.41 12.73
C VAL A 21 -9.95 -10.81 13.78
N ALA A 22 -9.81 -9.51 14.08
CA ALA A 22 -10.69 -8.79 14.99
C ALA A 22 -12.14 -8.75 14.51
N ALA A 23 -12.38 -8.77 13.19
CA ALA A 23 -13.70 -8.88 12.58
C ALA A 23 -14.25 -10.33 12.54
N GLY A 24 -13.51 -11.31 13.10
CA GLY A 24 -13.95 -12.71 13.21
C GLY A 24 -13.62 -13.57 11.99
N HIS A 25 -12.79 -13.10 11.06
CA HIS A 25 -12.32 -13.89 9.91
C HIS A 25 -11.19 -14.84 10.32
N ARG A 26 -11.07 -15.96 9.59
CA ARG A 26 -9.84 -16.78 9.59
C ARG A 26 -8.90 -16.22 8.53
N VAL A 27 -7.64 -16.02 8.88
CA VAL A 27 -6.65 -15.40 8.01
C VAL A 27 -5.43 -16.30 7.85
N THR A 28 -5.03 -16.56 6.60
CA THR A 28 -3.73 -17.12 6.26
C THR A 28 -2.87 -16.01 5.66
N GLY A 29 -1.87 -15.57 6.40
CA GLY A 29 -0.86 -14.63 5.94
C GLY A 29 0.25 -15.34 5.16
N ILE A 30 0.71 -14.74 4.06
CA ILE A 30 1.85 -15.22 3.27
C ILE A 30 2.83 -14.06 3.10
N ASP A 31 4.12 -14.27 3.41
CA ASP A 31 5.18 -13.28 3.19
C ASP A 31 6.51 -13.97 2.91
N ALA A 32 7.30 -13.43 2.00
CA ALA A 32 8.64 -13.94 1.67
C ALA A 32 9.74 -13.37 2.58
N PHE A 33 9.44 -12.36 3.39
CA PHE A 33 10.41 -11.61 4.20
C PHE A 33 11.57 -11.04 3.37
N ASP A 34 11.30 -10.68 2.10
CA ASP A 34 12.29 -10.10 1.20
C ASP A 34 12.91 -8.83 1.81
N GLY A 35 14.24 -8.75 1.85
CA GLY A 35 15.00 -7.65 2.45
C GLY A 35 15.45 -6.58 1.46
N TYR A 36 15.00 -6.61 0.22
CA TYR A 36 15.49 -5.71 -0.83
C TYR A 36 15.17 -4.23 -0.58
N LEU A 37 13.91 -3.91 -0.29
CA LEU A 37 13.48 -2.51 -0.11
C LEU A 37 13.87 -1.96 1.27
N TYR A 38 13.86 -2.81 2.28
CA TYR A 38 14.21 -2.51 3.66
C TYR A 38 14.48 -3.80 4.44
N PRO A 39 15.23 -3.73 5.56
CA PRO A 39 15.65 -4.92 6.29
C PRO A 39 14.49 -5.85 6.64
N ALA A 40 14.68 -7.15 6.44
CA ALA A 40 13.68 -8.19 6.73
C ALA A 40 13.27 -8.22 8.22
N GLU A 41 14.13 -7.72 9.10
CA GLU A 41 13.90 -7.59 10.55
C GLU A 41 12.65 -6.75 10.86
N VAL A 42 12.37 -5.71 10.04
CA VAL A 42 11.14 -4.90 10.18
C VAL A 42 9.90 -5.77 9.97
N LYS A 43 9.92 -6.63 8.95
CA LYS A 43 8.83 -7.58 8.67
C LYS A 43 8.74 -8.66 9.76
N ARG A 44 9.88 -9.15 10.25
CA ARG A 44 9.90 -10.11 11.36
C ARG A 44 9.31 -9.51 12.65
N GLY A 45 9.56 -8.22 12.90
CA GLY A 45 8.90 -7.48 13.98
C GLY A 45 7.39 -7.44 13.83
N ASN A 46 6.88 -7.17 12.62
CA ASN A 46 5.43 -7.21 12.34
C ASN A 46 4.86 -8.64 12.49
N ALA A 47 5.59 -9.66 12.03
CA ALA A 47 5.21 -11.06 12.18
C ALA A 47 5.13 -11.48 13.67
N ALA A 48 6.03 -10.98 14.52
CA ALA A 48 6.00 -11.24 15.95
C ALA A 48 4.74 -10.65 16.62
N GLU A 49 4.26 -9.47 16.16
CA GLU A 49 2.98 -8.94 16.62
C GLU A 49 1.81 -9.81 16.14
N LEU A 50 1.82 -10.22 14.86
CA LEU A 50 0.80 -11.11 14.30
C LEU A 50 0.75 -12.49 14.99
N ALA A 51 1.88 -12.99 15.48
CA ALA A 51 1.94 -14.26 16.21
C ALA A 51 1.21 -14.24 17.56
N ARG A 52 0.80 -13.06 18.04
CA ARG A 52 -0.05 -12.91 19.24
C ARG A 52 -1.54 -13.09 18.95
N LEU A 53 -1.93 -13.16 17.68
CA LEU A 53 -3.30 -13.41 17.28
C LEU A 53 -3.69 -14.86 17.62
N PRO A 54 -5.00 -15.14 17.85
CA PRO A 54 -5.46 -16.49 18.15
C PRO A 54 -5.04 -17.50 17.06
N ALA A 55 -4.40 -18.60 17.44
CA ALA A 55 -3.85 -19.59 16.51
C ALA A 55 -4.92 -20.33 15.68
N ASP A 56 -6.16 -20.38 16.15
CA ASP A 56 -7.32 -20.89 15.41
C ASP A 56 -7.85 -19.92 14.35
N ARG A 57 -7.41 -18.64 14.41
CA ARG A 57 -7.84 -17.58 13.51
C ARG A 57 -6.75 -17.09 12.57
N PHE A 58 -5.50 -17.20 12.94
CA PHE A 58 -4.37 -16.69 12.17
C PHE A 58 -3.24 -17.71 12.05
N GLN A 59 -2.72 -17.87 10.83
CA GLN A 59 -1.45 -18.54 10.57
C GLN A 59 -0.62 -17.71 9.59
N LEU A 60 0.71 -17.76 9.73
CA LEU A 60 1.64 -17.10 8.83
C LEU A 60 2.52 -18.15 8.13
N ILE A 61 2.54 -18.10 6.80
CA ILE A 61 3.32 -19.00 5.94
C ILE A 61 4.44 -18.19 5.28
N THR A 62 5.69 -18.66 5.43
CA THR A 62 6.82 -18.06 4.71
C THR A 62 6.87 -18.63 3.29
N ALA A 63 6.58 -17.79 2.29
CA ALA A 63 6.61 -18.20 0.88
C ALA A 63 6.75 -16.99 -0.05
N ASP A 64 7.47 -17.18 -1.16
CA ASP A 64 7.53 -16.21 -2.27
C ASP A 64 6.34 -16.44 -3.21
N ILE A 65 5.64 -15.37 -3.58
CA ILE A 65 4.52 -15.42 -4.52
C ILE A 65 4.93 -15.90 -5.92
N CYS A 66 6.22 -15.81 -6.28
CA CYS A 66 6.77 -16.34 -7.53
C CYS A 66 7.00 -17.86 -7.49
N ASP A 67 6.96 -18.48 -6.32
CA ASP A 67 7.12 -19.92 -6.16
C ASP A 67 5.75 -20.62 -6.30
N ARG A 68 5.53 -21.27 -7.45
CA ARG A 68 4.28 -21.96 -7.78
C ARG A 68 3.94 -23.08 -6.79
N GLU A 69 4.94 -23.85 -6.37
CA GLU A 69 4.72 -24.96 -5.45
C GLU A 69 4.40 -24.45 -4.04
N ALA A 70 5.11 -23.42 -3.59
CA ALA A 70 4.83 -22.79 -2.31
C ALA A 70 3.42 -22.17 -2.30
N MET A 71 2.99 -21.51 -3.37
CA MET A 71 1.63 -20.99 -3.50
C MET A 71 0.60 -22.10 -3.57
N ALA A 72 0.92 -23.22 -4.21
CA ALA A 72 0.03 -24.39 -4.25
C ALA A 72 -0.20 -25.00 -2.85
N ARG A 73 0.79 -24.96 -1.98
CA ARG A 73 0.68 -25.40 -0.57
C ARG A 73 -0.01 -24.37 0.32
N ALA A 74 0.22 -23.08 0.06
CA ALA A 74 -0.24 -22.01 0.93
C ALA A 74 -1.71 -21.57 0.70
N ILE A 75 -2.22 -21.70 -0.54
CA ILE A 75 -3.58 -21.31 -0.90
C ILE A 75 -4.41 -22.58 -1.12
N GLY A 76 -5.31 -22.88 -0.18
CA GLY A 76 -6.23 -24.02 -0.23
C GLY A 76 -7.56 -23.72 -0.93
N GLY A 77 -8.35 -24.77 -1.20
CA GLY A 77 -9.67 -24.63 -1.84
C GLY A 77 -10.78 -24.13 -0.90
N ASP A 78 -10.50 -24.00 0.38
CA ASP A 78 -11.41 -23.49 1.42
C ASP A 78 -11.29 -21.97 1.62
N VAL A 79 -10.55 -21.29 0.75
CA VAL A 79 -10.35 -19.84 0.77
C VAL A 79 -11.55 -19.12 0.13
N ASP A 80 -12.10 -18.17 0.83
CA ASP A 80 -13.21 -17.34 0.33
C ASP A 80 -12.74 -16.15 -0.50
N VAL A 81 -11.66 -15.48 -0.07
CA VAL A 81 -11.12 -14.27 -0.71
C VAL A 81 -9.59 -14.29 -0.65
N VAL A 82 -8.95 -13.91 -1.74
CA VAL A 82 -7.52 -13.57 -1.74
C VAL A 82 -7.35 -12.06 -1.69
N CYS A 83 -6.66 -11.55 -0.68
CA CYS A 83 -6.22 -10.16 -0.56
C CYS A 83 -4.73 -10.09 -0.95
N HIS A 84 -4.45 -9.68 -2.19
CA HIS A 84 -3.11 -9.69 -2.75
C HIS A 84 -2.43 -8.33 -2.57
N LEU A 85 -1.65 -8.18 -1.48
CA LEU A 85 -0.89 -6.98 -1.13
C LEU A 85 0.62 -7.14 -1.38
N ALA A 86 1.11 -8.37 -1.59
CA ALA A 86 2.52 -8.63 -1.88
C ALA A 86 2.95 -7.96 -3.18
N ALA A 87 3.97 -7.13 -3.10
CA ALA A 87 4.60 -6.48 -4.25
C ALA A 87 5.92 -5.83 -3.84
N LEU A 88 6.80 -5.61 -4.78
CA LEU A 88 7.84 -4.60 -4.64
C LEU A 88 7.22 -3.24 -4.95
N ALA A 89 7.30 -2.31 -3.99
CA ALA A 89 6.75 -0.96 -4.10
C ALA A 89 7.87 0.09 -4.10
N GLY A 90 7.59 1.26 -4.69
CA GLY A 90 8.52 2.39 -4.71
C GLY A 90 9.01 2.71 -6.12
N VAL A 91 8.88 3.99 -6.47
CA VAL A 91 9.26 4.52 -7.79
C VAL A 91 10.78 4.43 -7.99
N ARG A 92 11.55 5.00 -7.05
CA ARG A 92 13.02 5.11 -7.18
C ARG A 92 13.72 3.75 -7.22
N PRO A 93 13.50 2.80 -6.31
CA PRO A 93 14.13 1.48 -6.40
C PRO A 93 13.78 0.72 -7.68
N SER A 94 12.61 0.99 -8.28
CA SER A 94 12.22 0.35 -9.55
C SER A 94 13.02 0.83 -10.75
N LEU A 95 13.66 2.01 -10.68
CA LEU A 95 14.58 2.50 -11.72
C LEU A 95 15.93 1.76 -11.67
N GLU A 96 16.32 1.29 -10.49
CA GLU A 96 17.59 0.58 -10.26
C GLU A 96 17.47 -0.90 -10.66
N GLU A 97 16.35 -1.56 -10.31
CA GLU A 97 16.15 -3.01 -10.50
C GLU A 97 14.81 -3.33 -11.22
N PRO A 98 14.57 -2.82 -12.44
CA PRO A 98 13.26 -2.94 -13.11
C PRO A 98 12.83 -4.40 -13.34
N LEU A 99 13.77 -5.30 -13.66
CA LEU A 99 13.45 -6.71 -13.91
C LEU A 99 12.98 -7.43 -12.66
N ARG A 100 13.51 -7.06 -11.49
CA ARG A 100 13.03 -7.60 -10.22
C ARG A 100 11.57 -7.22 -9.95
N TYR A 101 11.18 -5.99 -10.30
CA TYR A 101 9.78 -5.55 -10.22
C TYR A 101 8.87 -6.31 -11.18
N LEU A 102 9.31 -6.55 -12.41
CA LEU A 102 8.55 -7.38 -13.37
C LEU A 102 8.34 -8.79 -12.82
N ARG A 103 9.40 -9.44 -12.35
CA ARG A 103 9.29 -10.77 -11.77
C ARG A 103 8.32 -10.81 -10.60
N THR A 104 8.56 -10.00 -9.56
CA THR A 104 7.73 -10.05 -8.36
C THR A 104 6.30 -9.59 -8.63
N ASN A 105 6.11 -8.45 -9.30
CA ASN A 105 4.79 -7.85 -9.42
C ASN A 105 3.95 -8.50 -10.52
N ILE A 106 4.54 -8.91 -11.65
CA ILE A 106 3.79 -9.46 -12.78
C ILE A 106 3.74 -10.98 -12.73
N GLU A 107 4.92 -11.64 -12.69
CA GLU A 107 4.97 -13.09 -12.62
C GLU A 107 4.36 -13.60 -11.32
N GLY A 108 4.71 -13.01 -10.16
CA GLY A 108 4.15 -13.40 -8.87
C GLY A 108 2.63 -13.25 -8.79
N THR A 109 2.08 -12.14 -9.31
CA THR A 109 0.61 -11.96 -9.43
C THR A 109 0.02 -13.03 -10.35
N GLY A 110 0.70 -13.37 -11.46
CA GLY A 110 0.28 -14.44 -12.37
C GLY A 110 0.21 -15.80 -11.67
N VAL A 111 1.20 -16.14 -10.83
CA VAL A 111 1.21 -17.38 -10.04
C VAL A 111 0.01 -17.45 -9.09
N VAL A 112 -0.31 -16.36 -8.40
CA VAL A 112 -1.48 -16.28 -7.50
C VAL A 112 -2.77 -16.48 -8.30
N LEU A 113 -2.92 -15.80 -9.44
CA LEU A 113 -4.10 -15.90 -10.31
C LEU A 113 -4.29 -17.30 -10.86
N GLU A 114 -3.22 -17.96 -11.33
CA GLU A 114 -3.28 -19.35 -11.82
C GLU A 114 -3.65 -20.32 -10.70
N ARG A 115 -3.17 -20.08 -9.48
CA ARG A 115 -3.59 -20.88 -8.33
C ARG A 115 -5.08 -20.68 -8.02
N MET A 116 -5.56 -19.44 -8.03
CA MET A 116 -6.99 -19.16 -7.86
C MET A 116 -7.83 -19.84 -8.93
N ARG A 117 -7.41 -19.73 -10.20
CA ARG A 117 -8.09 -20.39 -11.33
C ARG A 117 -8.17 -21.91 -11.15
N ALA A 118 -7.06 -22.54 -10.79
CA ALA A 118 -6.99 -23.99 -10.59
C ALA A 118 -7.90 -24.49 -9.47
N LEU A 119 -8.20 -23.65 -8.47
CA LEU A 119 -9.08 -23.97 -7.34
C LEU A 119 -10.52 -23.47 -7.51
N GLY A 120 -10.84 -22.73 -8.57
CA GLY A 120 -12.15 -22.09 -8.74
C GLY A 120 -12.40 -20.95 -7.74
N LEU A 121 -11.36 -20.34 -7.16
CA LEU A 121 -11.50 -19.18 -6.27
C LEU A 121 -11.84 -17.94 -7.08
N ALA A 122 -12.94 -17.29 -6.75
CA ALA A 122 -13.56 -16.29 -7.61
C ALA A 122 -13.54 -14.85 -7.04
N ARG A 123 -12.83 -14.59 -5.92
CA ARG A 123 -12.83 -13.26 -5.27
C ARG A 123 -11.42 -12.80 -4.93
N LEU A 124 -11.02 -11.66 -5.49
CA LEU A 124 -9.69 -11.06 -5.32
C LEU A 124 -9.80 -9.57 -4.97
N VAL A 125 -9.14 -9.15 -3.91
CA VAL A 125 -8.82 -7.75 -3.64
C VAL A 125 -7.34 -7.53 -3.92
N PHE A 126 -7.01 -6.53 -4.74
CA PHE A 126 -5.66 -6.30 -5.23
C PHE A 126 -5.14 -4.91 -4.86
N ALA A 127 -3.91 -4.85 -4.36
CA ALA A 127 -3.21 -3.58 -4.11
C ALA A 127 -2.64 -2.99 -5.41
N SER A 128 -3.38 -2.08 -6.03
CA SER A 128 -2.87 -1.18 -7.06
C SER A 128 -2.23 0.06 -6.43
N SER A 129 -1.98 1.10 -7.20
CA SER A 129 -1.28 2.31 -6.73
C SER A 129 -1.72 3.53 -7.53
N SER A 130 -1.78 4.69 -6.88
CA SER A 130 -1.94 5.98 -7.54
C SER A 130 -0.82 6.30 -8.55
N SER A 131 0.31 5.62 -8.46
CA SER A 131 1.41 5.76 -9.43
C SER A 131 1.00 5.40 -10.87
N VAL A 132 -0.07 4.62 -11.06
CA VAL A 132 -0.60 4.26 -12.40
C VAL A 132 -1.05 5.48 -13.20
N TYR A 133 -1.45 6.56 -12.52
CA TYR A 133 -1.90 7.79 -13.18
C TYR A 133 -0.76 8.52 -13.90
N GLY A 134 0.49 8.35 -13.45
CA GLY A 134 1.63 9.04 -14.02
C GLY A 134 1.57 10.55 -13.82
N VAL A 135 2.14 11.29 -14.76
CA VAL A 135 2.10 12.77 -14.81
C VAL A 135 0.97 13.18 -15.75
N ARG A 136 0.08 14.08 -15.30
CA ARG A 136 -0.95 14.67 -16.14
C ARG A 136 -0.35 15.81 -16.98
N PRO A 137 -0.32 15.72 -18.32
CA PRO A 137 0.10 16.84 -19.15
C PRO A 137 -0.88 18.00 -19.03
N GLY A 138 -0.38 19.23 -18.91
CA GLY A 138 -1.17 20.46 -18.98
C GLY A 138 -1.94 20.86 -17.71
N VAL A 139 -1.74 20.15 -16.57
CA VAL A 139 -2.41 20.44 -15.29
C VAL A 139 -1.38 20.86 -14.23
N GLU A 140 -0.33 21.57 -14.64
CA GLU A 140 0.80 21.93 -13.75
C GLU A 140 0.43 22.90 -12.61
N ALA A 141 -0.69 23.62 -12.72
CA ALA A 141 -1.10 24.66 -11.77
C ALA A 141 -2.34 24.35 -10.95
N GLU A 142 -3.12 23.33 -11.30
CA GLU A 142 -4.38 23.02 -10.58
C GLU A 142 -4.26 21.72 -9.77
N VAL A 143 -4.71 21.79 -8.51
CA VAL A 143 -4.82 20.60 -7.63
C VAL A 143 -6.10 19.84 -7.99
N VAL A 144 -6.06 19.10 -9.10
CA VAL A 144 -7.20 18.29 -9.56
C VAL A 144 -7.06 16.86 -9.05
N ALA A 145 -8.09 16.37 -8.36
CA ALA A 145 -8.11 15.00 -7.86
C ALA A 145 -8.12 13.97 -9.00
N PHE A 146 -7.34 12.89 -8.86
CA PHE A 146 -7.37 11.75 -9.77
C PHE A 146 -8.67 10.95 -9.59
N ARG A 147 -9.29 10.59 -10.71
CA ARG A 147 -10.47 9.74 -10.76
C ARG A 147 -10.13 8.38 -11.36
N GLU A 148 -10.89 7.35 -11.02
CA GLU A 148 -10.60 5.99 -11.49
C GLU A 148 -10.77 5.82 -13.01
N ASP A 149 -11.54 6.68 -13.65
CA ASP A 149 -11.75 6.78 -15.10
C ASP A 149 -10.71 7.65 -15.83
N ASP A 150 -9.79 8.29 -15.11
CA ASP A 150 -8.67 9.00 -15.74
C ASP A 150 -7.78 8.02 -16.53
N PRO A 151 -7.33 8.41 -17.73
CA PRO A 151 -6.47 7.56 -18.53
C PRO A 151 -5.10 7.35 -17.85
N CYS A 152 -4.68 6.09 -17.73
CA CYS A 152 -3.38 5.70 -17.16
C CYS A 152 -2.44 5.26 -18.30
N LEU A 153 -2.11 6.18 -19.21
CA LEU A 153 -1.40 5.88 -20.47
C LEU A 153 0.12 5.99 -20.34
N ALA A 154 0.63 6.78 -19.40
CA ALA A 154 2.05 7.09 -19.26
C ALA A 154 2.52 6.93 -17.81
N PRO A 155 2.63 5.70 -17.28
CA PRO A 155 3.22 5.45 -15.96
C PRO A 155 4.66 6.00 -15.91
N ALA A 156 4.99 6.74 -14.85
CA ALA A 156 6.26 7.46 -14.76
C ALA A 156 7.45 6.61 -14.26
N SER A 157 7.25 5.30 -14.02
CA SER A 157 8.31 4.40 -13.53
C SER A 157 7.99 2.93 -13.83
N PRO A 158 9.01 2.04 -13.80
CA PRO A 158 8.79 0.60 -13.89
C PRO A 158 7.78 0.07 -12.84
N TYR A 159 7.84 0.54 -11.60
CA TYR A 159 6.85 0.20 -10.58
C TYR A 159 5.42 0.57 -11.01
N ALA A 160 5.23 1.81 -11.45
CA ALA A 160 3.93 2.28 -11.92
C ALA A 160 3.43 1.46 -13.12
N ALA A 161 4.33 1.15 -14.07
CA ALA A 161 4.03 0.30 -15.21
C ALA A 161 3.59 -1.10 -14.75
N THR A 162 4.30 -1.75 -13.81
CA THR A 162 3.88 -3.07 -13.31
C THR A 162 2.49 -3.02 -12.66
N LYS A 163 2.14 -1.98 -11.91
CA LYS A 163 0.80 -1.86 -11.32
C LYS A 163 -0.28 -1.70 -12.39
N ARG A 164 -0.01 -0.92 -13.44
CA ARG A 164 -0.95 -0.78 -14.57
C ARG A 164 -1.08 -2.10 -15.35
N MET A 165 0.03 -2.80 -15.61
CA MET A 165 0.03 -4.12 -16.24
C MET A 165 -0.78 -5.14 -15.42
N ASN A 166 -0.67 -5.11 -14.09
CA ASN A 166 -1.51 -5.94 -13.22
C ASN A 166 -3.00 -5.63 -13.40
N GLU A 167 -3.42 -4.36 -13.44
CA GLU A 167 -4.84 -4.03 -13.67
C GLU A 167 -5.37 -4.63 -14.97
N LEU A 168 -4.55 -4.63 -16.05
CA LEU A 168 -4.91 -5.27 -17.32
C LEU A 168 -4.96 -6.80 -17.22
N GLN A 169 -3.95 -7.41 -16.57
CA GLN A 169 -3.93 -8.85 -16.32
C GLN A 169 -5.16 -9.30 -15.53
N LEU A 170 -5.52 -8.58 -14.48
CA LEU A 170 -6.67 -8.86 -13.63
C LEU A 170 -8.01 -8.76 -14.39
N SER A 171 -8.15 -7.75 -15.26
CA SER A 171 -9.33 -7.61 -16.15
C SER A 171 -9.47 -8.82 -17.06
N THR A 172 -8.36 -9.31 -17.65
CA THR A 172 -8.35 -10.49 -18.49
C THR A 172 -8.81 -11.75 -17.73
N TYR A 173 -8.35 -11.93 -16.48
CA TYR A 173 -8.76 -13.09 -15.65
C TYR A 173 -10.24 -13.01 -15.24
N ARG A 174 -10.77 -11.80 -15.03
CA ARG A 174 -12.20 -11.61 -14.83
C ARG A 174 -12.99 -12.03 -16.07
N ASP A 175 -12.57 -11.60 -17.25
CA ASP A 175 -13.28 -11.87 -18.50
C ASP A 175 -13.26 -13.36 -18.89
N LEU A 176 -12.12 -14.02 -18.73
CA LEU A 176 -11.92 -15.41 -19.14
C LEU A 176 -12.35 -16.44 -18.11
N PHE A 177 -12.20 -16.12 -16.82
CA PHE A 177 -12.35 -17.12 -15.74
C PHE A 177 -13.34 -16.70 -14.66
N GLY A 178 -14.01 -15.55 -14.78
CA GLY A 178 -15.03 -15.08 -13.84
C GLY A 178 -14.48 -14.66 -12.47
N ILE A 179 -13.16 -14.49 -12.32
CA ILE A 179 -12.57 -14.02 -11.08
C ILE A 179 -12.96 -12.55 -10.85
N GLY A 180 -13.78 -12.29 -9.84
CA GLY A 180 -14.13 -10.94 -9.45
C GLY A 180 -12.94 -10.23 -8.79
N VAL A 181 -12.69 -8.98 -9.18
CA VAL A 181 -11.53 -8.20 -8.75
C VAL A 181 -11.94 -6.82 -8.29
N PHE A 182 -11.54 -6.43 -7.08
CA PHE A 182 -11.51 -5.04 -6.65
C PHE A 182 -10.05 -4.58 -6.55
N ALA A 183 -9.62 -3.74 -7.49
CA ALA A 183 -8.29 -3.16 -7.53
C ALA A 183 -8.28 -1.82 -6.77
N LEU A 184 -7.46 -1.72 -5.73
CA LEU A 184 -7.40 -0.57 -4.83
C LEU A 184 -6.16 0.26 -5.16
N ARG A 185 -6.35 1.45 -5.73
CA ARG A 185 -5.27 2.41 -5.99
C ARG A 185 -4.96 3.18 -4.73
N PHE A 186 -3.98 2.69 -3.98
CA PHE A 186 -3.51 3.37 -2.76
C PHE A 186 -2.77 4.65 -3.11
N PHE A 187 -3.09 5.72 -2.39
CA PHE A 187 -2.31 6.95 -2.35
C PHE A 187 -1.19 6.81 -1.29
N THR A 188 -0.63 7.92 -0.81
CA THR A 188 0.54 7.82 0.08
C THR A 188 0.13 7.39 1.49
N VAL A 189 0.26 6.11 1.79
CA VAL A 189 -0.10 5.54 3.09
C VAL A 189 1.00 5.79 4.11
N TYR A 190 0.64 6.18 5.34
CA TYR A 190 1.57 6.37 6.44
C TYR A 190 0.97 5.93 7.78
N GLY A 191 1.83 5.77 8.79
CA GLY A 191 1.41 5.40 10.15
C GLY A 191 2.32 4.35 10.81
N PRO A 192 1.90 3.77 11.94
CA PRO A 192 2.61 2.69 12.62
C PRO A 192 3.05 1.58 11.68
N ARG A 193 4.26 1.03 11.87
CA ARG A 193 4.87 -0.02 11.03
C ARG A 193 5.14 0.39 9.58
N GLN A 194 5.02 1.67 9.23
CA GLN A 194 5.37 2.10 7.86
C GLN A 194 6.84 1.78 7.54
N ARG A 195 7.10 1.62 6.24
CA ARG A 195 8.43 1.33 5.75
C ARG A 195 9.42 2.43 6.12
N PRO A 196 10.65 2.09 6.55
CA PRO A 196 11.64 3.08 6.99
C PRO A 196 12.17 3.98 5.86
N ASP A 197 12.02 3.55 4.59
CA ASP A 197 12.42 4.32 3.42
C ASP A 197 11.45 5.46 3.03
N MET A 198 10.27 5.52 3.64
CA MET A 198 9.27 6.55 3.33
C MET A 198 9.55 7.89 4.01
N ALA A 199 9.12 8.99 3.34
CA ALA A 199 9.45 10.35 3.73
C ALA A 199 9.05 10.68 5.18
N ILE A 200 7.82 10.36 5.61
CA ILE A 200 7.36 10.66 6.97
C ILE A 200 8.25 9.97 8.02
N ASN A 201 8.62 8.69 7.82
CA ASN A 201 9.52 8.01 8.73
C ASN A 201 10.89 8.71 8.81
N LYS A 202 11.49 8.98 7.64
CA LYS A 202 12.78 9.66 7.56
C LYS A 202 12.77 11.03 8.23
N PHE A 203 11.70 11.82 8.01
CA PHE A 203 11.59 13.16 8.58
C PHE A 203 11.37 13.13 10.08
N VAL A 204 10.47 12.29 10.58
CA VAL A 204 10.25 12.09 12.01
C VAL A 204 11.56 11.69 12.71
N ALA A 205 12.27 10.69 12.14
CA ALA A 205 13.53 10.21 12.70
C ALA A 205 14.62 11.29 12.70
N ALA A 206 14.78 12.03 11.61
CA ALA A 206 15.81 13.05 11.49
C ALA A 206 15.52 14.26 12.41
N ILE A 207 14.28 14.74 12.44
CA ILE A 207 13.85 15.87 13.28
C ILE A 207 14.01 15.49 14.78
N ALA A 208 13.62 14.29 15.17
CA ALA A 208 13.80 13.82 16.55
C ALA A 208 15.26 13.77 16.98
N ARG A 209 16.17 13.36 16.08
CA ARG A 209 17.63 13.35 16.31
C ARG A 209 18.30 14.72 16.17
N GLY A 210 17.64 15.71 15.58
CA GLY A 210 18.24 16.99 15.21
C GLY A 210 19.23 16.91 14.03
N THR A 211 19.07 15.88 13.17
CA THR A 211 19.88 15.72 11.95
C THR A 211 19.16 16.32 10.74
N PRO A 212 19.91 16.72 9.67
CA PRO A 212 19.30 17.33 8.50
C PRO A 212 18.30 16.42 7.79
N ILE A 213 17.18 17.01 7.29
CA ILE A 213 16.27 16.41 6.33
C ILE A 213 16.55 16.96 4.94
N THR A 214 16.48 16.10 3.92
CA THR A 214 16.58 16.53 2.53
C THR A 214 15.19 16.83 1.97
N LEU A 215 14.93 18.09 1.57
CA LEU A 215 13.77 18.49 0.81
C LEU A 215 14.14 18.64 -0.66
N PHE A 216 13.42 17.94 -1.54
CA PHE A 216 13.57 18.08 -2.98
C PHE A 216 12.63 19.18 -3.51
N GLY A 217 13.19 20.09 -4.31
CA GLY A 217 12.49 21.29 -4.80
C GLY A 217 12.31 22.35 -3.72
N ASP A 218 11.31 23.19 -3.92
CA ASP A 218 10.95 24.31 -3.03
C ASP A 218 10.06 23.90 -1.83
N GLY A 219 9.60 22.63 -1.82
CA GLY A 219 8.67 22.12 -0.81
C GLY A 219 7.19 22.27 -1.17
N SER A 220 6.87 22.80 -2.34
CA SER A 220 5.48 23.03 -2.81
C SER A 220 4.79 21.74 -3.27
N SER A 221 5.53 20.67 -3.59
CA SER A 221 4.94 19.43 -4.06
C SER A 221 3.94 18.88 -3.03
N ARG A 222 2.74 18.51 -3.49
CA ARG A 222 1.63 18.10 -2.63
C ARG A 222 1.34 16.60 -2.75
N ARG A 223 1.03 15.99 -1.62
CA ARG A 223 0.64 14.57 -1.56
C ARG A 223 -0.64 14.40 -0.74
N ASP A 224 -1.43 13.44 -1.18
CA ASP A 224 -2.50 12.87 -0.38
C ASP A 224 -1.87 11.84 0.57
N TYR A 225 -1.67 12.25 1.82
CA TYR A 225 -1.18 11.38 2.89
C TYR A 225 -2.38 10.78 3.63
N THR A 226 -2.51 9.47 3.54
CA THR A 226 -3.64 8.74 4.13
C THR A 226 -3.17 7.85 5.28
N PHE A 227 -3.80 7.98 6.44
CA PHE A 227 -3.44 7.19 7.60
C PHE A 227 -3.77 5.71 7.42
N ILE A 228 -2.96 4.83 7.99
CA ILE A 228 -3.07 3.38 7.80
C ILE A 228 -4.44 2.81 8.17
N ASP A 229 -5.06 3.27 9.25
CA ASP A 229 -6.37 2.77 9.69
C ASP A 229 -7.47 3.07 8.67
N ASP A 230 -7.41 4.24 8.02
CA ASP A 230 -8.35 4.62 6.97
C ASP A 230 -8.17 3.69 5.75
N ILE A 231 -6.92 3.46 5.31
CA ILE A 231 -6.64 2.53 4.20
C ILE A 231 -7.13 1.12 4.51
N VAL A 232 -6.84 0.59 5.70
CA VAL A 232 -7.25 -0.76 6.10
C VAL A 232 -8.77 -0.87 6.17
N SER A 233 -9.49 0.19 6.57
CA SER A 233 -10.96 0.20 6.52
C SER A 233 -11.49 -0.02 5.11
N GLY A 234 -10.88 0.63 4.10
CA GLY A 234 -11.22 0.45 2.70
C GLY A 234 -10.88 -0.95 2.17
N VAL A 235 -9.73 -1.51 2.57
CA VAL A 235 -9.32 -2.88 2.19
C VAL A 235 -10.31 -3.91 2.75
N VAL A 236 -10.68 -3.83 4.03
CA VAL A 236 -11.65 -4.75 4.64
C VAL A 236 -13.01 -4.59 3.99
N ALA A 237 -13.47 -3.37 3.76
CA ALA A 237 -14.74 -3.13 3.07
C ALA A 237 -14.76 -3.70 1.64
N ALA A 238 -13.62 -3.69 0.94
CA ALA A 238 -13.48 -4.33 -0.37
C ALA A 238 -13.53 -5.87 -0.27
N ILE A 239 -12.88 -6.47 0.73
CA ILE A 239 -12.91 -7.91 1.00
C ILE A 239 -14.34 -8.39 1.24
N ASP A 240 -15.12 -7.64 2.01
CA ASP A 240 -16.51 -7.98 2.32
C ASP A 240 -17.45 -7.88 1.11
N ARG A 241 -17.11 -7.07 0.11
CA ARG A 241 -18.00 -6.73 -1.03
C ARG A 241 -17.56 -7.28 -2.37
N VAL A 242 -16.32 -7.75 -2.51
CA VAL A 242 -15.86 -8.33 -3.77
C VAL A 242 -16.71 -9.54 -4.16
N ALA A 243 -17.20 -9.57 -5.40
CA ALA A 243 -18.09 -10.61 -5.90
C ALA A 243 -17.57 -11.19 -7.23
N PRO A 244 -17.83 -12.47 -7.50
CA PRO A 244 -17.43 -13.11 -8.76
C PRO A 244 -17.89 -12.34 -9.99
N GLY A 245 -17.06 -12.29 -11.04
CA GLY A 245 -17.34 -11.66 -12.31
C GLY A 245 -17.35 -10.13 -12.32
N ARG A 246 -17.22 -9.46 -11.18
CA ARG A 246 -17.13 -7.99 -11.11
C ARG A 246 -15.68 -7.53 -11.22
N TYR A 247 -15.45 -6.47 -11.98
CA TYR A 247 -14.15 -5.78 -12.01
C TYR A 247 -14.35 -4.31 -11.68
N GLU A 248 -13.79 -3.89 -10.59
CA GLU A 248 -13.90 -2.51 -10.12
C GLU A 248 -12.54 -1.96 -9.70
N ILE A 249 -12.33 -0.69 -9.94
CA ILE A 249 -11.16 0.05 -9.45
C ILE A 249 -11.66 1.11 -8.48
N TYR A 250 -10.97 1.25 -7.34
CA TYR A 250 -11.27 2.25 -6.33
C TYR A 250 -10.00 2.98 -5.89
N ASN A 251 -10.06 4.30 -5.84
CA ASN A 251 -9.05 5.10 -5.17
C ASN A 251 -9.24 5.00 -3.66
N LEU A 252 -8.18 4.70 -2.94
CA LEU A 252 -8.11 4.81 -1.49
C LEU A 252 -7.07 5.85 -1.11
N GLY A 253 -7.54 7.03 -0.72
CA GLY A 253 -6.77 8.20 -0.37
C GLY A 253 -7.45 8.98 0.75
N GLY A 254 -6.86 10.10 1.14
CA GLY A 254 -7.46 11.07 2.04
C GLY A 254 -8.47 11.98 1.33
N THR A 255 -8.85 13.05 1.99
CA THR A 255 -9.75 14.07 1.44
C THR A 255 -9.06 15.42 1.25
N GLN A 256 -7.75 15.47 1.49
CA GLN A 256 -6.95 16.70 1.41
C GLN A 256 -5.51 16.38 0.99
N THR A 257 -4.85 17.35 0.41
CA THR A 257 -3.43 17.28 0.10
C THR A 257 -2.63 18.13 1.09
N VAL A 258 -1.43 17.69 1.41
CA VAL A 258 -0.47 18.41 2.22
C VAL A 258 0.79 18.63 1.40
N SER A 259 1.33 19.84 1.38
CA SER A 259 2.61 20.12 0.77
C SER A 259 3.74 19.52 1.60
N LEU A 260 4.90 19.35 0.99
CA LEU A 260 6.07 18.83 1.69
C LEU A 260 6.51 19.78 2.82
N GLN A 261 6.36 21.10 2.62
CA GLN A 261 6.63 22.11 3.63
C GLN A 261 5.64 22.01 4.81
N GLU A 262 4.33 21.95 4.53
CA GLU A 262 3.28 21.77 5.56
C GLU A 262 3.49 20.48 6.37
N LEU A 263 3.91 19.38 5.70
CA LEU A 263 4.21 18.12 6.37
C LEU A 263 5.36 18.27 7.37
N VAL A 264 6.43 18.98 7.00
CA VAL A 264 7.55 19.24 7.92
C VAL A 264 7.07 20.04 9.13
N GLU A 265 6.26 21.08 8.93
CA GLU A 265 5.72 21.89 10.03
C GLU A 265 4.81 21.08 10.97
N ILE A 266 4.02 20.14 10.43
CA ILE A 266 3.21 19.20 11.22
C ILE A 266 4.15 18.34 12.09
N ILE A 267 5.20 17.76 11.49
CA ILE A 267 6.15 16.91 12.23
C ILE A 267 6.91 17.70 13.29
N GLU A 268 7.34 18.93 13.00
CA GLU A 268 7.99 19.81 13.98
C GLU A 268 7.11 20.04 15.22
N ARG A 269 5.82 20.37 15.00
CA ARG A 269 4.87 20.56 16.09
C ARG A 269 4.67 19.30 16.93
N VAL A 270 4.57 18.15 16.28
CA VAL A 270 4.32 16.85 16.96
C VAL A 270 5.55 16.36 17.71
N VAL A 271 6.74 16.47 17.12
CA VAL A 271 8.02 16.04 17.74
C VAL A 271 8.52 17.07 18.77
N GLY A 272 8.10 18.33 18.65
CA GLY A 272 8.54 19.42 19.52
C GLY A 272 9.94 19.95 19.21
N LYS A 273 10.46 19.71 17.99
CA LYS A 273 11.78 20.15 17.52
C LYS A 273 11.70 20.76 16.14
N ARG A 274 12.59 21.71 15.86
CA ARG A 274 12.72 22.30 14.51
C ARG A 274 13.56 21.43 13.60
N ALA A 275 13.15 21.37 12.32
CA ALA A 275 13.89 20.67 11.27
C ALA A 275 15.14 21.47 10.84
N VAL A 276 16.24 20.78 10.62
CA VAL A 276 17.38 21.30 9.87
C VAL A 276 17.17 20.87 8.41
N ILE A 277 16.98 21.83 7.51
CA ILE A 277 16.56 21.56 6.14
C ILE A 277 17.72 21.75 5.16
N GLU A 278 18.04 20.71 4.39
CA GLU A 278 18.90 20.76 3.22
C GLU A 278 18.04 20.68 1.94
N ARG A 279 18.07 21.70 1.09
CA ARG A 279 17.32 21.70 -0.18
C ARG A 279 18.15 21.12 -1.31
N ARG A 280 17.52 20.27 -2.15
CA ARG A 280 18.12 19.69 -3.36
C ARG A 280 17.17 19.83 -4.54
N PRO A 281 17.67 19.80 -5.79
CA PRO A 281 16.83 19.82 -6.98
C PRO A 281 15.82 18.68 -7.00
N LEU A 282 14.70 18.88 -7.70
CA LEU A 282 13.69 17.84 -7.95
C LEU A 282 14.33 16.59 -8.57
N GLN A 283 13.82 15.43 -8.20
CA GLN A 283 14.31 14.15 -8.69
C GLN A 283 13.47 13.69 -9.91
N PRO A 284 14.08 12.97 -10.87
CA PRO A 284 13.35 12.33 -11.97
C PRO A 284 12.23 11.42 -11.43
N GLY A 285 11.05 11.49 -12.04
CA GLY A 285 9.89 10.68 -11.65
C GLY A 285 9.05 11.25 -10.50
N ASP A 286 9.47 12.38 -9.87
CA ASP A 286 8.62 13.06 -8.90
C ASP A 286 7.48 13.80 -9.63
N VAL A 287 6.24 13.56 -9.18
CA VAL A 287 5.04 14.26 -9.68
C VAL A 287 4.71 15.46 -8.78
N PRO A 288 4.24 16.59 -9.31
CA PRO A 288 3.94 17.80 -8.52
C PRO A 288 2.86 17.57 -7.47
N VAL A 289 1.77 16.91 -7.86
CA VAL A 289 0.59 16.71 -7.00
C VAL A 289 0.08 15.28 -7.14
N THR A 290 -0.28 14.65 -6.01
CA THR A 290 -1.14 13.46 -6.00
C THR A 290 -2.31 13.70 -5.06
N TYR A 291 -3.55 13.54 -5.57
CA TYR A 291 -4.78 13.75 -4.82
C TYR A 291 -5.86 12.78 -5.29
N ALA A 292 -6.54 12.11 -4.36
CA ALA A 292 -7.59 11.15 -4.67
C ALA A 292 -8.97 11.79 -4.75
N ASN A 293 -9.74 11.50 -5.80
CA ASN A 293 -11.20 11.50 -5.67
C ASN A 293 -11.59 10.10 -5.13
N VAL A 294 -12.31 10.07 -4.02
CA VAL A 294 -12.72 8.83 -3.34
C VAL A 294 -14.25 8.59 -3.41
N ASP A 295 -14.96 9.33 -4.24
CA ASP A 295 -16.43 9.26 -4.30
C ASP A 295 -16.94 7.87 -4.70
N ARG A 296 -16.24 7.18 -5.63
CA ARG A 296 -16.54 5.81 -6.04
C ARG A 296 -16.37 4.84 -4.87
N ALA A 297 -15.27 4.93 -4.14
CA ALA A 297 -15.01 4.10 -2.95
C ALA A 297 -16.03 4.42 -1.83
N ARG A 298 -16.38 5.69 -1.63
CA ARG A 298 -17.40 6.10 -0.66
C ARG A 298 -18.76 5.47 -0.99
N ALA A 299 -19.21 5.58 -2.23
CA ALA A 299 -20.51 5.06 -2.66
C ALA A 299 -20.59 3.53 -2.61
N ALA A 300 -19.52 2.84 -3.07
CA ALA A 300 -19.55 1.37 -3.22
C ALA A 300 -19.09 0.63 -1.96
N LEU A 301 -18.11 1.17 -1.23
CA LEU A 301 -17.48 0.52 -0.08
C LEU A 301 -17.87 1.15 1.26
N GLY A 302 -18.48 2.34 1.27
CA GLY A 302 -18.68 3.14 2.48
C GLY A 302 -17.36 3.73 3.02
N TYR A 303 -16.34 3.82 2.15
CA TYR A 303 -15.03 4.33 2.53
C TYR A 303 -15.08 5.82 2.89
N THR A 304 -14.74 6.13 4.12
CA THR A 304 -14.71 7.52 4.62
C THR A 304 -13.44 7.71 5.44
N PRO A 305 -12.35 8.25 4.85
CA PRO A 305 -11.15 8.55 5.61
C PRO A 305 -11.42 9.70 6.59
N THR A 306 -11.05 9.50 7.84
CA THR A 306 -11.39 10.43 8.94
C THR A 306 -10.18 10.97 9.70
N THR A 307 -8.98 10.52 9.37
CA THR A 307 -7.76 10.88 10.11
C THR A 307 -7.02 12.04 9.44
N PRO A 308 -7.10 13.27 9.98
CA PRO A 308 -6.30 14.39 9.47
C PRO A 308 -4.80 14.12 9.63
N PRO A 309 -3.93 14.69 8.77
CA PRO A 309 -2.48 14.49 8.82
C PRO A 309 -1.86 14.79 10.19
N GLU A 310 -2.27 15.84 10.89
CA GLU A 310 -1.80 16.19 12.22
C GLU A 310 -2.06 15.06 13.23
N LEU A 311 -3.27 14.55 13.25
CA LEU A 311 -3.66 13.46 14.14
C LEU A 311 -2.92 12.17 13.80
N GLY A 312 -2.80 11.85 12.50
CA GLY A 312 -2.11 10.66 12.03
C GLY A 312 -0.61 10.68 12.36
N VAL A 313 0.06 11.83 12.17
CA VAL A 313 1.47 12.00 12.54
C VAL A 313 1.64 11.92 14.05
N ALA A 314 0.73 12.51 14.85
CA ALA A 314 0.76 12.40 16.30
C ALA A 314 0.62 10.95 16.79
N ARG A 315 -0.32 10.18 16.21
CA ARG A 315 -0.48 8.74 16.53
C ARG A 315 0.75 7.92 16.11
N TYR A 316 1.35 8.26 14.98
CA TYR A 316 2.59 7.61 14.54
C TYR A 316 3.76 7.90 15.49
N TRP A 317 3.93 9.14 15.92
CA TRP A 317 4.96 9.53 16.87
C TRP A 317 4.75 8.86 18.24
N ALA A 318 3.54 8.86 18.77
CA ALA A 318 3.20 8.17 20.02
C ALA A 318 3.56 6.68 19.93
N TRP A 319 3.19 6.00 18.83
CA TRP A 319 3.55 4.60 18.62
C TRP A 319 5.07 4.35 18.60
N LEU A 320 5.87 5.25 18.01
CA LEU A 320 7.33 5.14 18.03
C LEU A 320 7.86 5.25 19.46
N CYS A 321 7.32 6.16 20.28
CA CYS A 321 7.71 6.34 21.67
C CYS A 321 7.33 5.11 22.52
N ASP A 322 6.07 4.67 22.42
CA ASP A 322 5.52 3.57 23.23
C ASP A 322 6.20 2.22 22.95
N THR A 323 6.67 2.02 21.72
CA THR A 323 7.36 0.79 21.32
C THR A 323 8.88 0.86 21.44
N GLY A 324 9.45 1.95 21.96
CA GLY A 324 10.89 2.16 22.06
C GLY A 324 11.60 2.27 20.70
N ARG A 325 10.85 2.61 19.64
CA ARG A 325 11.36 2.80 18.27
C ARG A 325 11.60 4.27 17.93
N ALA A 326 11.29 5.16 18.85
CA ALA A 326 11.63 6.56 18.73
C ALA A 326 13.16 6.70 18.64
N PRO A 327 13.69 7.50 17.69
CA PRO A 327 15.12 7.61 17.41
C PRO A 327 15.88 8.41 18.47
#